data_5ecacad1155f21be23d85ad3dec994f9
#
_entry.id   5ecacad1155f21be23d85ad3dec994f9
#
_cell.length_a   1.000
_cell.length_b   1.000
_cell.length_c   1.000
_cell.angle_alpha   90.00
_cell.angle_beta   90.00
_cell.angle_gamma   90.00
#
_symmetry.space_group_name_H-M   'P 1'
#
loop_
_entity.id
_entity.type
_entity.pdbx_description
1 polymer ?
#
loop_
_entity_poly.entity_id
_entity_poly.type
_entity_poly.pdbx_seq_one_letter_code
_entity_poly.pdbx_strand_id
1 'polypeptide(L)'
;PVLRLTGVNRALEGLAIDVFNTMKEFGNMAGDPVLEFCEDWMLADEVTHVKMGSDWLRRLTENDKERLDKALEFQKVVDRLFSFNGFRGEDDDSPIQLTRRFRELAGFSDDEIDEIADMSREAKAEVTS
;
A
#
# COMPACT_ATOMS: atom_id res chain seq x y z
N PRO A 1 -3.63 -15.52 -12.38
CA PRO A 1 -4.37 -14.27 -12.12
C PRO A 1 -4.20 -13.75 -10.69
N VAL A 2 -4.38 -14.59 -9.66
CA VAL A 2 -4.33 -14.15 -8.25
C VAL A 2 -2.98 -13.55 -7.86
N LEU A 3 -1.85 -14.09 -8.33
CA LEU A 3 -0.52 -13.54 -8.05
C LEU A 3 -0.32 -12.16 -8.71
N ARG A 4 -0.92 -11.92 -9.87
CA ARG A 4 -0.91 -10.58 -10.48
C ARG A 4 -1.73 -9.59 -9.68
N LEU A 5 -2.89 -10.01 -9.17
CA LEU A 5 -3.70 -9.16 -8.31
C LEU A 5 -2.97 -8.79 -7.02
N THR A 6 -2.30 -9.72 -6.38
CA THR A 6 -1.61 -9.45 -5.12
C THR A 6 -0.27 -8.75 -5.34
N GLY A 7 0.52 -9.17 -6.31
CA GLY A 7 1.86 -8.61 -6.54
C GLY A 7 1.86 -7.26 -7.25
N VAL A 8 1.04 -7.07 -8.28
CA VAL A 8 0.98 -5.81 -9.03
C VAL A 8 -0.09 -4.89 -8.46
N ASN A 9 -1.36 -5.28 -8.56
CA ASN A 9 -2.45 -4.39 -8.19
C ASN A 9 -2.45 -4.04 -6.69
N ARG A 10 -2.36 -5.03 -5.80
CA ARG A 10 -2.43 -4.75 -4.36
C ARG A 10 -1.11 -4.31 -3.74
N ALA A 11 0.01 -4.94 -4.06
CA ALA A 11 1.30 -4.54 -3.49
C ALA A 11 1.85 -3.27 -4.14
N LEU A 12 2.09 -3.25 -5.46
CA LEU A 12 2.70 -2.10 -6.13
C LEU A 12 1.77 -0.89 -6.23
N GLU A 13 0.55 -1.08 -6.72
CA GLU A 13 -0.41 0.02 -6.78
C GLU A 13 -0.89 0.44 -5.37
N GLY A 14 -0.88 -0.49 -4.40
CA GLY A 14 -1.10 -0.17 -2.99
C GLY A 14 -0.01 0.74 -2.42
N LEU A 15 1.26 0.55 -2.81
CA LEU A 15 2.33 1.50 -2.49
C LEU A 15 2.05 2.87 -3.11
N ALA A 16 1.53 2.91 -4.33
CA ALA A 16 1.18 4.17 -4.98
C ALA A 16 0.11 4.96 -4.21
N ILE A 17 -0.82 4.30 -3.52
CA ILE A 17 -1.79 4.95 -2.63
C ILE A 17 -1.06 5.77 -1.56
N ASP A 18 -0.07 5.21 -0.90
CA ASP A 18 0.70 5.91 0.13
C ASP A 18 1.49 7.08 -0.47
N VAL A 19 2.09 6.86 -1.65
CA VAL A 19 2.85 7.91 -2.36
C VAL A 19 1.95 9.09 -2.73
N PHE A 20 0.81 8.83 -3.34
CA PHE A 20 -0.11 9.90 -3.77
C PHE A 20 -0.69 10.66 -2.58
N ASN A 21 -1.06 9.97 -1.50
CA ASN A 21 -1.52 10.64 -0.29
C ASN A 21 -0.42 11.52 0.34
N THR A 22 0.81 11.02 0.40
CA THR A 22 1.95 11.80 0.92
C THR A 22 2.21 13.04 0.07
N MET A 23 2.18 12.91 -1.25
CA MET A 23 2.39 14.03 -2.18
C MET A 23 1.24 15.04 -2.13
N LYS A 24 0.01 14.59 -1.93
CA LYS A 24 -1.13 15.46 -1.70
C LYS A 24 -0.95 16.33 -0.46
N GLU A 25 -0.57 15.71 0.66
CA GLU A 25 -0.31 16.42 1.91
C GLU A 25 0.85 17.40 1.77
N PHE A 26 1.91 17.00 1.05
CA PHE A 26 3.02 17.90 0.73
C PHE A 26 2.55 19.10 -0.08
N GLY A 27 1.73 18.92 -1.10
CA GLY A 27 1.15 20.01 -1.89
C GLY A 27 0.35 20.98 -1.04
N ASN A 28 -0.44 20.47 -0.11
CA ASN A 28 -1.17 21.30 0.85
C ASN A 28 -0.24 22.13 1.75
N MET A 29 0.75 21.48 2.35
CA MET A 29 1.74 22.14 3.23
C MET A 29 2.60 23.17 2.50
N ALA A 30 2.96 22.89 1.25
CA ALA A 30 3.77 23.80 0.42
C ALA A 30 2.96 24.94 -0.17
N GLY A 31 1.64 24.96 -0.01
CA GLY A 31 0.77 25.97 -0.62
C GLY A 31 0.68 25.84 -2.13
N ASP A 32 0.79 24.62 -2.67
CA ASP A 32 0.67 24.31 -4.09
C ASP A 32 -0.69 23.63 -4.37
N PRO A 33 -1.74 24.41 -4.68
CA PRO A 33 -3.08 23.86 -4.89
C PRO A 33 -3.21 23.00 -6.15
N VAL A 34 -2.33 23.18 -7.14
CA VAL A 34 -2.33 22.37 -8.35
C VAL A 34 -1.79 20.98 -8.04
N LEU A 35 -0.67 20.90 -7.32
CA LEU A 35 -0.10 19.63 -6.89
C LEU A 35 -1.10 18.88 -5.98
N GLU A 36 -1.65 19.55 -4.98
CA GLU A 36 -2.65 18.97 -4.08
C GLU A 36 -3.84 18.39 -4.86
N PHE A 37 -4.39 19.13 -5.79
CA PHE A 37 -5.53 18.70 -6.61
C PHE A 37 -5.19 17.50 -7.49
N CYS A 38 -4.07 17.53 -8.19
CA CYS A 38 -3.66 16.44 -9.07
C CYS A 38 -3.40 15.16 -8.29
N GLU A 39 -2.73 15.24 -7.15
CA GLU A 39 -2.43 14.08 -6.31
C GLU A 39 -3.69 13.51 -5.64
N ASP A 40 -4.63 14.37 -5.25
CA ASP A 40 -5.92 13.93 -4.72
C ASP A 40 -6.70 13.12 -5.76
N TRP A 41 -6.67 13.55 -7.00
CA TRP A 41 -7.34 12.86 -8.09
C TRP A 41 -6.71 11.50 -8.40
N MET A 42 -5.37 11.46 -8.48
CA MET A 42 -4.62 10.22 -8.67
C MET A 42 -4.84 9.23 -7.51
N LEU A 43 -4.88 9.73 -6.29
CA LEU A 43 -5.18 8.93 -5.10
C LEU A 43 -6.57 8.28 -5.18
N ALA A 44 -7.59 9.06 -5.53
CA ALA A 44 -8.96 8.55 -5.66
C ALA A 44 -9.06 7.45 -6.73
N ASP A 45 -8.39 7.64 -7.85
CA ASP A 45 -8.35 6.70 -8.96
C ASP A 45 -7.64 5.40 -8.54
N GLU A 46 -6.49 5.52 -7.88
CA GLU A 46 -5.70 4.39 -7.41
C GLU A 46 -6.44 3.56 -6.35
N VAL A 47 -7.11 4.21 -5.40
CA VAL A 47 -7.95 3.52 -4.40
C VAL A 47 -9.04 2.69 -5.09
N THR A 48 -9.66 3.22 -6.14
CA THR A 48 -10.66 2.50 -6.92
C THR A 48 -10.08 1.29 -7.65
N HIS A 49 -8.91 1.43 -8.27
CA HIS A 49 -8.21 0.34 -8.96
C HIS A 49 -7.84 -0.78 -8.01
N VAL A 50 -7.25 -0.45 -6.88
CA VAL A 50 -6.82 -1.44 -5.88
C VAL A 50 -8.04 -2.09 -5.22
N LYS A 51 -9.11 -1.34 -4.96
CA LYS A 51 -10.38 -1.89 -4.46
C LYS A 51 -10.96 -2.93 -5.41
N MET A 52 -10.93 -2.66 -6.70
CA MET A 52 -11.36 -3.59 -7.74
C MET A 52 -10.54 -4.89 -7.68
N GLY A 53 -9.22 -4.78 -7.54
CA GLY A 53 -8.34 -5.94 -7.39
C GLY A 53 -8.61 -6.73 -6.11
N SER A 54 -8.90 -6.07 -5.00
CA SER A 54 -9.28 -6.71 -3.74
C SER A 54 -10.60 -7.49 -3.88
N ASP A 55 -11.58 -6.93 -4.58
CA ASP A 55 -12.87 -7.59 -4.82
C ASP A 55 -12.71 -8.81 -5.74
N TRP A 56 -11.87 -8.71 -6.78
CA TRP A 56 -11.56 -9.84 -7.64
C TRP A 56 -10.78 -10.94 -6.93
N LEU A 57 -9.82 -10.59 -6.08
CA LEU A 57 -9.09 -11.56 -5.28
C LEU A 57 -10.05 -12.37 -4.42
N ARG A 58 -10.98 -11.70 -3.74
CA ARG A 58 -12.00 -12.35 -2.91
C ARG A 58 -12.86 -13.34 -3.74
N ARG A 59 -13.33 -12.91 -4.89
CA ARG A 59 -14.14 -13.77 -5.78
C ARG A 59 -13.38 -14.99 -6.27
N LEU A 60 -12.12 -14.80 -6.67
CA LEU A 60 -11.29 -15.88 -7.23
C LEU A 60 -10.81 -16.88 -6.17
N THR A 61 -10.91 -16.54 -4.90
CA THR A 61 -10.46 -17.36 -3.78
C THR A 61 -11.58 -17.70 -2.78
N GLU A 62 -12.83 -17.40 -3.11
CA GLU A 62 -14.00 -17.52 -2.22
C GLU A 62 -14.11 -18.89 -1.53
N ASN A 63 -13.80 -19.98 -2.24
CA ASN A 63 -13.87 -21.34 -1.72
C ASN A 63 -12.50 -22.04 -1.73
N ASP A 64 -11.41 -21.27 -1.75
CA ASP A 64 -10.05 -21.81 -1.86
C ASP A 64 -9.09 -21.01 -0.95
N LYS A 65 -9.15 -21.37 0.33
CA LYS A 65 -8.32 -20.73 1.36
C LYS A 65 -6.83 -20.93 1.08
N GLU A 66 -6.41 -22.10 0.61
CA GLU A 66 -5.01 -22.36 0.29
C GLU A 66 -4.50 -21.41 -0.81
N ARG A 67 -5.31 -21.20 -1.83
CA ARG A 67 -4.99 -20.28 -2.92
C ARG A 67 -4.89 -18.83 -2.43
N LEU A 68 -5.78 -18.41 -1.54
CA LEU A 68 -5.73 -17.09 -0.90
C LEU A 68 -4.46 -16.94 -0.08
N ASP A 69 -4.14 -17.90 0.78
CA ASP A 69 -2.97 -17.86 1.64
C ASP A 69 -1.67 -17.76 0.81
N LYS A 70 -1.55 -18.54 -0.26
CA LYS A 70 -0.41 -18.45 -1.20
C LYS A 70 -0.31 -17.09 -1.89
N ALA A 71 -1.45 -16.53 -2.28
CA ALA A 71 -1.49 -15.21 -2.91
C ALA A 71 -1.06 -14.09 -1.93
N LEU A 72 -1.52 -14.14 -0.68
CA LEU A 72 -1.14 -13.19 0.35
C LEU A 72 0.33 -13.34 0.79
N GLU A 73 0.86 -14.56 0.85
CA GLU A 73 2.29 -14.80 1.08
C GLU A 73 3.15 -14.17 -0.04
N PHE A 74 2.73 -14.32 -1.29
CA PHE A 74 3.40 -13.66 -2.41
C PHE A 74 3.31 -12.13 -2.31
N GLN A 75 2.16 -11.58 -1.92
CA GLN A 75 2.01 -10.14 -1.66
C GLN A 75 3.01 -9.65 -0.61
N LYS A 76 3.21 -10.39 0.49
CA LYS A 76 4.20 -10.06 1.52
C LYS A 76 5.62 -10.02 0.98
N VAL A 77 5.98 -10.95 0.10
CA VAL A 77 7.30 -10.95 -0.55
C VAL A 77 7.50 -9.68 -1.36
N VAL A 78 6.51 -9.28 -2.14
CA VAL A 78 6.59 -8.03 -2.94
C VAL A 78 6.62 -6.80 -2.03
N ASP A 79 5.79 -6.73 -1.02
CA ASP A 79 5.80 -5.63 -0.05
C ASP A 79 7.17 -5.50 0.65
N ARG A 80 7.78 -6.61 1.01
CA ARG A 80 9.12 -6.64 1.62
C ARG A 80 10.19 -6.10 0.68
N LEU A 81 10.15 -6.45 -0.61
CA LEU A 81 11.08 -5.94 -1.61
C LEU A 81 11.00 -4.41 -1.75
N PHE A 82 9.83 -3.83 -1.48
CA PHE A 82 9.61 -2.37 -1.55
C PHE A 82 9.62 -1.67 -0.18
N SER A 83 10.02 -2.38 0.88
CA SER A 83 10.17 -1.83 2.23
C SER A 83 11.61 -1.52 2.62
N PHE A 84 12.50 -1.44 1.63
CA PHE A 84 13.93 -1.23 1.85
C PHE A 84 14.21 0.09 2.59
N ASN A 85 15.10 0.02 3.59
CA ASN A 85 15.56 1.17 4.37
C ASN A 85 14.47 1.94 5.12
N GLY A 86 13.30 1.34 5.35
CA GLY A 86 12.19 2.02 6.01
C GLY A 86 11.69 3.25 5.26
N PHE A 87 11.78 3.23 3.91
CA PHE A 87 11.36 4.34 3.07
C PHE A 87 9.87 4.69 3.24
N ARG A 88 9.04 3.69 3.52
CA ARG A 88 7.63 3.84 3.86
C ARG A 88 7.40 3.45 5.31
N GLY A 89 6.56 4.17 6.03
CA GLY A 89 6.22 3.84 7.42
C GLY A 89 5.18 4.78 8.00
N GLU A 90 4.89 4.59 9.28
CA GLU A 90 3.96 5.44 10.05
C GLU A 90 4.73 6.45 10.94
N ASP A 91 6.05 6.40 10.95
CA ASP A 91 6.88 7.33 11.70
C ASP A 91 6.96 8.70 11.00
N ASP A 92 7.06 9.76 11.77
CA ASP A 92 7.12 11.15 11.25
C ASP A 92 8.28 11.40 10.29
N ASP A 93 9.37 10.65 10.42
CA ASP A 93 10.56 10.77 9.57
C ASP A 93 10.54 9.85 8.33
N SER A 94 9.48 9.07 8.14
CA SER A 94 9.32 8.25 6.93
C SER A 94 9.01 9.16 5.72
N PRO A 95 9.79 9.08 4.63
CA PRO A 95 9.56 9.88 3.42
C PRO A 95 8.18 9.65 2.80
N ILE A 96 7.72 8.39 2.81
CA ILE A 96 6.38 8.00 2.37
C ILE A 96 5.58 7.55 3.59
N GLN A 97 4.46 8.20 3.82
CA GLN A 97 3.57 7.88 4.95
C GLN A 97 2.58 6.79 4.58
N LEU A 98 2.56 5.72 5.36
CA LEU A 98 1.57 4.66 5.23
C LEU A 98 0.19 5.21 5.63
N THR A 99 -0.78 5.15 4.72
CA THR A 99 -2.13 5.64 4.98
C THR A 99 -3.11 4.50 5.25
N ARG A 100 -3.48 4.30 6.50
CA ARG A 100 -4.45 3.27 6.90
C ARG A 100 -5.82 3.51 6.28
N ARG A 101 -6.30 4.73 6.34
CA ARG A 101 -7.63 5.10 5.84
C ARG A 101 -7.84 4.70 4.36
N PHE A 102 -6.92 5.08 3.49
CA PHE A 102 -7.07 4.82 2.06
C PHE A 102 -6.78 3.37 1.70
N ARG A 103 -5.91 2.70 2.45
CA ARG A 103 -5.70 1.26 2.29
C ARG A 103 -6.93 0.45 2.70
N GLU A 104 -7.58 0.79 3.81
CA GLU A 104 -8.85 0.18 4.22
C GLU A 104 -9.93 0.36 3.15
N LEU A 105 -10.09 1.58 2.60
CA LEU A 105 -11.00 1.86 1.49
C LEU A 105 -10.68 1.03 0.25
N ALA A 106 -9.42 0.72 0.00
CA ALA A 106 -8.96 -0.14 -1.10
C ALA A 106 -9.09 -1.65 -0.82
N GLY A 107 -9.61 -2.03 0.35
CA GLY A 107 -9.91 -3.42 0.69
C GLY A 107 -8.78 -4.18 1.38
N PHE A 108 -7.79 -3.50 1.94
CA PHE A 108 -6.79 -4.11 2.82
C PHE A 108 -7.38 -4.32 4.22
N SER A 109 -7.06 -5.45 4.85
CA SER A 109 -7.38 -5.69 6.25
C SER A 109 -6.40 -4.96 7.18
N ASP A 110 -6.80 -4.76 8.44
CA ASP A 110 -5.91 -4.19 9.45
C ASP A 110 -4.64 -5.02 9.63
N ASP A 111 -4.74 -6.35 9.60
CA ASP A 111 -3.60 -7.26 9.70
C ASP A 111 -2.61 -7.06 8.53
N GLU A 112 -3.09 -6.89 7.31
CA GLU A 112 -2.25 -6.60 6.14
C GLU A 112 -1.52 -5.25 6.30
N ILE A 113 -2.21 -4.24 6.80
CA ILE A 113 -1.62 -2.91 7.01
C ILE A 113 -0.58 -2.95 8.13
N ASP A 114 -0.87 -3.63 9.24
CA ASP A 114 0.07 -3.83 10.34
C ASP A 114 1.34 -4.56 9.88
N GLU A 115 1.21 -5.59 9.06
CA GLU A 115 2.35 -6.30 8.49
C GLU A 115 3.25 -5.39 7.65
N ILE A 116 2.69 -4.48 6.86
CA ILE A 116 3.45 -3.51 6.07
C ILE A 116 4.18 -2.53 6.99
N ALA A 117 3.52 -2.04 8.04
CA ALA A 117 4.13 -1.15 9.02
C ALA A 117 5.29 -1.84 9.77
N ASP A 118 5.12 -3.11 10.14
CA ASP A 118 6.16 -3.90 10.80
C ASP A 118 7.37 -4.13 9.90
N MET A 119 7.16 -4.51 8.63
CA MET A 119 8.24 -4.67 7.65
C MET A 119 9.05 -3.38 7.49
N SER A 120 8.40 -2.24 7.49
CA SER A 120 9.06 -0.93 7.35
C SER A 120 9.89 -0.59 8.58
N ARG A 121 9.41 -0.89 9.78
CA ARG A 121 10.17 -0.73 11.03
C ARG A 121 11.39 -1.66 11.09
N GLU A 122 11.24 -2.91 10.70
CA GLU A 122 12.35 -3.89 10.63
C GLU A 122 13.42 -3.43 9.67
N ALA A 123 13.05 -3.03 8.44
CA ALA A 123 13.98 -2.53 7.44
C ALA A 123 14.76 -1.30 7.93
N LYS A 124 14.10 -0.38 8.65
CA LYS A 124 14.73 0.79 9.25
C LYS A 124 15.74 0.41 10.34
N ALA A 125 15.40 -0.55 11.20
CA ALA A 125 16.26 -1.02 12.27
C ALA A 125 17.53 -1.69 11.72
N GLU A 126 17.45 -2.42 10.62
CA GLU A 126 18.60 -3.05 9.96
C GLU A 126 19.62 -2.02 9.44
N VAL A 127 19.16 -0.87 8.98
CA VAL A 127 20.04 0.20 8.47
C VAL A 127 20.73 0.95 9.59
N THR A 128 20.10 1.08 10.74
CA THR A 128 20.63 1.82 11.89
C THR A 128 21.52 0.97 12.82
N SER A 129 21.56 -0.32 12.61
CA SER A 129 22.44 -1.25 13.34
C SER A 129 23.77 -1.45 12.64
#